data_2411aba3e5035afb0a002a23849f1874
#
_entry.id   2411aba3e5035afb0a002a23849f1874
#
_cell.length_a   1.000
_cell.length_b   1.000
_cell.length_c   1.000
_cell.angle_alpha   90.00
_cell.angle_beta   90.00
_cell.angle_gamma   90.00
#
_symmetry.space_group_name_H-M   'P 1'
#
loop_
_entity.id
_entity.type
_entity.pdbx_description
1 polymer ?
#
loop_
_entity_poly.entity_id
_entity_poly.type
_entity_poly.pdbx_seq_one_letter_code
_entity_poly.pdbx_strand_id
1 'polypeptide(L)'
;MKRLCATLLFAAWGFCALAAGEKSRTIVYINGAKYYIHAVQPGETLYGLSKTYGVGEKVILENNPSIARGLKTAENIKIPFVADVPEPKSDKKLRKTFDFHFVSKGETLYAISRQYEIPV
;
A
#
# COMPACT_ATOMS: atom_id res chain seq x y z
N MET A 1 57.45 22.75 -19.97
CA MET A 1 56.61 22.71 -18.77
C MET A 1 55.16 22.56 -19.23
N LYS A 2 54.65 21.35 -19.21
CA LYS A 2 53.30 21.02 -19.68
C LYS A 2 52.42 20.78 -18.45
N ARG A 3 51.46 21.68 -18.18
CA ARG A 3 50.46 21.52 -17.13
C ARG A 3 49.26 20.85 -17.76
N LEU A 4 49.07 19.56 -17.47
CA LEU A 4 47.83 18.84 -17.76
C LEU A 4 46.77 19.25 -16.73
N CYS A 5 45.76 19.99 -17.18
CA CYS A 5 44.52 20.13 -16.45
C CYS A 5 43.67 18.88 -16.73
N ALA A 6 43.59 17.99 -15.76
CA ALA A 6 42.61 16.91 -15.75
C ALA A 6 41.28 17.42 -15.19
N THR A 7 40.37 17.77 -16.05
CA THR A 7 38.96 18.04 -15.69
C THR A 7 38.27 16.72 -15.36
N LEU A 8 38.11 16.46 -14.07
CA LEU A 8 37.27 15.38 -13.56
C LEU A 8 35.80 15.77 -13.74
N LEU A 9 35.16 15.22 -14.77
CA LEU A 9 33.70 15.22 -14.91
C LEU A 9 33.13 14.27 -13.88
N PHE A 10 32.64 14.81 -12.78
CA PHE A 10 31.78 14.09 -11.82
C PHE A 10 30.38 13.95 -12.44
N ALA A 11 30.11 12.82 -13.06
CA ALA A 11 28.77 12.45 -13.42
C ALA A 11 28.02 12.09 -12.12
N ALA A 12 27.31 13.06 -11.56
CA ALA A 12 26.35 12.84 -10.49
C ALA A 12 25.15 12.06 -11.07
N TRP A 13 25.24 10.76 -11.05
CA TRP A 13 24.07 9.91 -11.25
C TRP A 13 23.18 10.08 -10.01
N GLY A 14 22.15 10.90 -10.18
CA GLY A 14 21.10 11.02 -9.22
C GLY A 14 20.41 9.67 -9.07
N PHE A 15 20.79 8.97 -8.02
CA PHE A 15 20.05 7.80 -7.54
C PHE A 15 18.72 8.33 -6.99
N CYS A 16 17.68 8.32 -7.82
CA CYS A 16 16.33 8.55 -7.38
C CYS A 16 15.95 7.31 -6.54
N ALA A 17 16.28 7.35 -5.26
CA ALA A 17 15.77 6.40 -4.30
C ALA A 17 14.26 6.59 -4.28
N LEU A 18 13.51 5.66 -4.87
CA LEU A 18 12.10 5.50 -4.54
C LEU A 18 12.07 5.22 -3.02
N ALA A 19 11.79 6.27 -2.25
CA ALA A 19 11.53 6.14 -0.84
C ALA A 19 10.25 5.29 -0.72
N ALA A 20 10.42 4.00 -0.50
CA ALA A 20 9.34 3.17 0.02
C ALA A 20 8.94 3.82 1.34
N GLY A 21 7.75 4.41 1.39
CA GLY A 21 7.28 5.15 2.55
C GLY A 21 7.38 4.27 3.79
N GLU A 22 8.08 4.75 4.80
CA GLU A 22 8.19 4.05 6.07
C GLU A 22 6.88 4.26 6.85
N LYS A 23 6.33 3.18 7.43
CA LYS A 23 5.13 3.29 8.27
C LYS A 23 5.41 4.21 9.47
N SER A 24 4.50 5.14 9.75
CA SER A 24 4.59 5.96 10.96
C SER A 24 4.55 5.09 12.22
N ARG A 25 5.35 5.46 13.20
CA ARG A 25 5.36 4.82 14.53
C ARG A 25 4.35 5.45 15.50
N THR A 26 3.77 6.59 15.11
CA THR A 26 2.80 7.29 15.95
C THR A 26 1.43 6.64 15.81
N ILE A 27 0.94 6.10 16.91
CA ILE A 27 -0.35 5.42 16.99
C ILE A 27 -1.25 6.17 17.96
N VAL A 28 -2.51 6.38 17.59
CA VAL A 28 -3.54 7.02 18.42
C VAL A 28 -4.79 6.15 18.46
N TYR A 29 -5.56 6.30 19.52
CA TYR A 29 -6.87 5.67 19.67
C TYR A 29 -7.95 6.76 19.60
N ILE A 30 -8.88 6.61 18.66
CA ILE A 30 -10.02 7.51 18.48
C ILE A 30 -11.28 6.66 18.53
N ASN A 31 -12.17 6.93 19.50
CA ASN A 31 -13.41 6.17 19.68
C ASN A 31 -13.20 4.64 19.76
N GLY A 32 -12.11 4.21 20.40
CA GLY A 32 -11.77 2.78 20.51
C GLY A 32 -11.12 2.17 19.28
N ALA A 33 -11.07 2.86 18.15
CA ALA A 33 -10.36 2.44 16.96
C ALA A 33 -8.92 2.95 16.95
N LYS A 34 -8.01 2.13 16.45
CA LYS A 34 -6.57 2.41 16.40
C LYS A 34 -6.20 2.99 15.04
N TYR A 35 -5.41 4.06 15.04
CA TYR A 35 -4.95 4.73 13.82
C TYR A 35 -3.46 5.00 13.88
N TYR A 36 -2.80 4.96 12.73
CA TYR A 36 -1.51 5.60 12.52
C TYR A 36 -1.72 7.08 12.20
N ILE A 37 -0.90 7.94 12.77
CA ILE A 37 -0.80 9.33 12.34
C ILE A 37 0.44 9.43 11.44
N HIS A 38 0.21 9.71 10.17
CA HIS A 38 1.27 9.83 9.18
C HIS A 38 1.40 11.29 8.71
N ALA A 39 2.59 11.85 8.85
CA ALA A 39 2.92 13.15 8.28
C ALA A 39 3.36 12.96 6.83
N VAL A 40 2.56 13.45 5.89
CA VAL A 40 2.79 13.28 4.44
C VAL A 40 4.13 13.86 4.04
N GLN A 41 4.98 13.06 3.42
CA GLN A 41 6.28 13.45 2.92
C GLN A 41 6.20 14.00 1.49
N PRO A 42 7.15 14.85 1.07
CA PRO A 42 7.21 15.32 -0.32
C PRO A 42 7.29 14.15 -1.30
N GLY A 43 6.41 14.16 -2.30
CA GLY A 43 6.37 13.11 -3.33
C GLY A 43 5.59 11.85 -2.97
N GLU A 44 5.05 11.75 -1.76
CA GLU A 44 4.14 10.65 -1.42
C GLU A 44 2.80 10.78 -2.14
N THR A 45 2.25 9.63 -2.48
CA THR A 45 0.94 9.53 -3.14
C THR A 45 -0.01 8.69 -2.29
N LEU A 46 -1.31 8.92 -2.46
CA LEU A 46 -2.34 8.13 -1.78
C LEU A 46 -2.18 6.63 -2.08
N TYR A 47 -1.87 6.31 -3.33
CA TYR A 47 -1.58 4.94 -3.74
C TYR A 47 -0.35 4.36 -3.01
N GLY A 48 0.75 5.12 -2.92
CA GLY A 48 1.95 4.70 -2.18
C GLY A 48 1.63 4.42 -0.72
N LEU A 49 0.89 5.31 -0.06
CA LEU A 49 0.45 5.15 1.32
C LEU A 49 -0.47 3.92 1.49
N SER A 50 -1.41 3.70 0.57
CA SER A 50 -2.28 2.53 0.60
C SER A 50 -1.48 1.22 0.58
N LYS A 51 -0.43 1.17 -0.23
CA LYS A 51 0.49 0.01 -0.30
C LYS A 51 1.33 -0.13 0.96
N THR A 52 1.90 0.97 1.46
CA THR A 52 2.73 0.97 2.66
C THR A 52 1.96 0.48 3.88
N TYR A 53 0.71 0.91 4.04
CA TYR A 53 -0.11 0.57 5.21
C TYR A 53 -1.01 -0.66 5.02
N GLY A 54 -1.15 -1.16 3.79
CA GLY A 54 -2.07 -2.25 3.47
C GLY A 54 -3.55 -1.87 3.61
N VAL A 55 -3.87 -0.58 3.41
CA VAL A 55 -5.22 -0.02 3.55
C VAL A 55 -5.67 0.53 2.21
N GLY A 56 -6.90 0.24 1.79
CA GLY A 56 -7.43 0.75 0.52
C GLY A 56 -7.48 2.27 0.49
N GLU A 57 -7.16 2.89 -0.66
CA GLU A 57 -7.19 4.35 -0.86
C GLU A 57 -8.52 4.96 -0.43
N LYS A 58 -9.63 4.32 -0.77
CA LYS A 58 -10.98 4.75 -0.40
C LYS A 58 -11.13 4.86 1.13
N VAL A 59 -10.64 3.88 1.88
CA VAL A 59 -10.72 3.87 3.34
C VAL A 59 -9.87 5.01 3.94
N ILE A 60 -8.71 5.29 3.35
CA ILE A 60 -7.88 6.43 3.79
C ILE A 60 -8.62 7.75 3.54
N LEU A 61 -9.25 7.92 2.37
CA LEU A 61 -10.05 9.11 2.03
C LEU A 61 -11.25 9.30 2.95
N GLU A 62 -12.00 8.24 3.23
CA GLU A 62 -13.16 8.29 4.14
C GLU A 62 -12.79 8.76 5.56
N ASN A 63 -11.59 8.40 6.02
CA ASN A 63 -11.07 8.82 7.31
C ASN A 63 -10.43 10.22 7.28
N ASN A 64 -10.15 10.76 6.09
CA ASN A 64 -9.48 12.05 5.90
C ASN A 64 -10.13 12.86 4.76
N PRO A 65 -11.33 13.42 4.94
CA PRO A 65 -12.00 14.18 3.87
C PRO A 65 -11.17 15.35 3.34
N SER A 66 -10.25 15.91 4.13
CA SER A 66 -9.36 17.00 3.74
C SER A 66 -8.50 16.70 2.52
N ILE A 67 -8.07 15.43 2.37
CA ILE A 67 -7.18 14.99 1.29
C ILE A 67 -7.92 14.62 -0.01
N ALA A 68 -9.24 14.77 -0.06
CA ALA A 68 -10.02 14.50 -1.28
C ALA A 68 -9.57 15.34 -2.49
N ARG A 69 -8.94 16.50 -2.24
CA ARG A 69 -8.38 17.40 -3.26
C ARG A 69 -6.87 17.16 -3.51
N GLY A 70 -6.30 16.14 -2.91
CA GLY A 70 -4.89 15.77 -2.98
C GLY A 70 -4.18 15.87 -1.64
N LEU A 71 -3.07 15.13 -1.53
CA LEU A 71 -2.20 15.15 -0.36
C LEU A 71 -1.38 16.44 -0.33
N LYS A 72 -1.27 17.03 0.86
CA LYS A 72 -0.39 18.19 1.10
C LYS A 72 0.81 17.73 1.93
N THR A 73 1.99 18.15 1.55
CA THR A 73 3.22 17.90 2.32
C THR A 73 3.07 18.44 3.75
N ALA A 74 3.56 17.69 4.72
CA ALA A 74 3.48 17.95 6.15
C ALA A 74 2.05 17.93 6.75
N GLU A 75 1.03 17.53 5.98
CA GLU A 75 -0.30 17.28 6.53
C GLU A 75 -0.30 15.96 7.30
N ASN A 76 -0.91 15.98 8.50
CA ASN A 76 -1.09 14.76 9.28
C ASN A 76 -2.39 14.07 8.89
N ILE A 77 -2.29 12.82 8.43
CA ILE A 77 -3.43 12.00 8.05
C ILE A 77 -3.59 10.82 9.00
N LYS A 78 -4.85 10.41 9.20
CA LYS A 78 -5.21 9.24 9.99
C LYS A 78 -5.34 8.03 9.07
N ILE A 79 -4.54 7.01 9.30
CA ILE A 79 -4.63 5.77 8.55
C ILE A 79 -5.11 4.69 9.50
N PRO A 80 -6.28 4.06 9.25
CA PRO A 80 -6.80 3.02 10.11
C PRO A 80 -5.75 1.92 10.31
N PHE A 81 -5.55 1.54 11.57
CA PHE A 81 -4.76 0.37 11.87
C PHE A 81 -5.59 -0.85 11.48
N VAL A 82 -5.34 -1.35 10.29
CA VAL A 82 -5.74 -2.72 9.99
C VAL A 82 -4.80 -3.56 10.87
N ALA A 83 -5.33 -4.13 11.96
CA ALA A 83 -4.62 -5.19 12.65
C ALA A 83 -4.11 -6.08 11.54
N ASP A 84 -2.81 -6.39 11.54
CA ASP A 84 -2.27 -7.33 10.56
C ASP A 84 -3.20 -8.55 10.58
N VAL A 85 -4.24 -8.49 9.75
CA VAL A 85 -4.87 -9.69 9.28
C VAL A 85 -3.68 -10.32 8.60
N PRO A 86 -3.08 -11.36 9.19
CA PRO A 86 -1.97 -12.01 8.53
C PRO A 86 -2.53 -12.25 7.14
N GLU A 87 -1.93 -11.60 6.13
CA GLU A 87 -2.19 -11.99 4.74
C GLU A 87 -2.19 -13.50 4.85
N PRO A 88 -3.26 -14.22 4.46
CA PRO A 88 -3.26 -15.65 4.61
C PRO A 88 -1.96 -16.04 3.99
N LYS A 89 -0.94 -16.26 4.88
CA LYS A 89 0.38 -16.70 4.45
C LYS A 89 -0.02 -17.80 3.55
N SER A 90 0.21 -17.63 2.26
CA SER A 90 -0.26 -18.59 1.27
C SER A 90 0.42 -19.87 1.69
N ASP A 91 -0.19 -20.49 2.69
CA ASP A 91 0.26 -21.74 3.23
C ASP A 91 0.21 -22.63 2.02
N LYS A 92 1.40 -22.92 1.50
CA LYS A 92 1.60 -23.85 0.39
C LYS A 92 0.84 -25.15 0.66
N LYS A 93 0.54 -25.39 1.95
CA LYS A 93 -0.25 -26.50 2.48
C LYS A 93 -1.76 -26.26 2.31
N LEU A 94 -2.27 -25.02 2.52
CA LEU A 94 -3.68 -24.68 2.27
C LEU A 94 -4.02 -24.64 0.78
N ARG A 95 -3.10 -24.16 -0.07
CA ARG A 95 -3.27 -24.24 -1.54
C ARG A 95 -3.37 -25.66 -2.07
N LYS A 96 -2.88 -26.63 -1.34
CA LYS A 96 -2.96 -28.07 -1.69
C LYS A 96 -4.30 -28.70 -1.28
N THR A 97 -5.07 -28.02 -0.41
CA THR A 97 -6.32 -28.54 0.17
C THR A 97 -7.55 -27.78 -0.30
N PHE A 98 -7.38 -26.53 -0.78
CA PHE A 98 -8.47 -25.67 -1.22
C PHE A 98 -8.13 -24.98 -2.53
N ASP A 99 -9.05 -24.98 -3.48
CA ASP A 99 -8.97 -24.19 -4.68
C ASP A 99 -9.61 -22.82 -4.45
N PHE A 100 -8.89 -21.75 -4.81
CA PHE A 100 -9.38 -20.39 -4.69
C PHE A 100 -9.82 -19.91 -6.06
N HIS A 101 -11.05 -19.45 -6.16
CA HIS A 101 -11.59 -18.87 -7.37
C HIS A 101 -11.82 -17.38 -7.21
N PHE A 102 -11.30 -16.59 -8.15
CA PHE A 102 -11.56 -15.16 -8.22
C PHE A 102 -12.81 -14.93 -9.07
N VAL A 103 -13.89 -14.52 -8.41
CA VAL A 103 -15.17 -14.29 -9.08
C VAL A 103 -15.08 -13.11 -10.04
N SER A 104 -15.38 -13.35 -11.31
CA SER A 104 -15.42 -12.33 -12.35
C SER A 104 -16.80 -11.68 -12.46
N LYS A 105 -16.83 -10.46 -13.02
CA LYS A 105 -18.11 -9.75 -13.21
C LYS A 105 -19.02 -10.56 -14.15
N GLY A 106 -20.21 -10.89 -13.65
CA GLY A 106 -21.22 -11.67 -14.39
C GLY A 106 -21.14 -13.18 -14.14
N GLU A 107 -20.17 -13.64 -13.37
CA GLU A 107 -20.07 -15.02 -12.96
C GLU A 107 -21.14 -15.35 -11.89
N THR A 108 -21.78 -16.49 -12.01
CA THR A 108 -22.80 -16.93 -11.07
C THR A 108 -22.31 -18.09 -10.21
N LEU A 109 -22.87 -18.23 -9.02
CA LEU A 109 -22.57 -19.35 -8.13
C LEU A 109 -22.81 -20.71 -8.82
N TYR A 110 -23.85 -20.79 -9.65
CA TYR A 110 -24.16 -21.97 -10.44
C TYR A 110 -23.07 -22.31 -11.47
N ALA A 111 -22.52 -21.29 -12.15
CA ALA A 111 -21.44 -21.49 -13.11
C ALA A 111 -20.16 -21.97 -12.40
N ILE A 112 -19.84 -21.38 -11.26
CA ILE A 112 -18.69 -21.78 -10.45
C ILE A 112 -18.86 -23.20 -9.92
N SER A 113 -20.05 -23.55 -9.40
CA SER A 113 -20.33 -24.89 -8.87
C SER A 113 -20.15 -25.97 -9.95
N ARG A 114 -20.57 -25.69 -11.18
CA ARG A 114 -20.37 -26.61 -12.30
C ARG A 114 -18.91 -26.75 -12.72
N GLN A 115 -18.16 -25.66 -12.66
CA GLN A 115 -16.74 -25.65 -13.00
C GLN A 115 -15.90 -26.48 -12.02
N TYR A 116 -16.28 -26.46 -10.74
CA TYR A 116 -15.56 -27.18 -9.69
C TYR A 116 -16.27 -28.49 -9.26
N GLU A 117 -17.35 -28.88 -9.93
CA GLU A 117 -18.14 -30.10 -9.63
C GLU A 117 -18.63 -30.14 -8.17
N ILE A 118 -18.94 -28.97 -7.58
CA ILE A 118 -19.43 -28.83 -6.22
C ILE A 118 -20.94 -28.58 -6.26
N PRO A 119 -21.78 -29.30 -5.47
CA PRO A 119 -23.21 -29.02 -5.39
C PRO A 119 -23.45 -27.64 -4.76
N VAL A 120 -24.48 -26.94 -5.26
CA VAL A 120 -24.90 -25.59 -4.78
C VAL A 120 -25.78 -25.73 -3.56
#